data_91df4dee792f5d1eea84bdf7d8915d60
#
_entry.id   91df4dee792f5d1eea84bdf7d8915d60
#
_cell.length_a   1.000
_cell.length_b   1.000
_cell.length_c   1.000
_cell.angle_alpha   90.00
_cell.angle_beta   90.00
_cell.angle_gamma   90.00
#
_symmetry.space_group_name_H-M   'P 1'
#
loop_
_entity.id
_entity.type
_entity.pdbx_description
1 polymer ?
#
loop_
_entity_poly.entity_id
_entity_poly.type
_entity_poly.pdbx_seq_one_letter_code
_entity_poly.pdbx_strand_id
1 'polypeptide(L)' 'MAPRLTRLTRPLVRDQGELRAASWDEALDRAAAGFRKALDDGAMTGLFSCSKTTNELNFATQKFSRVVLRTNNVDSCNRT' A
#
# COMPACT_ATOMS: atom_id res chain seq x y z
N MET A 1 30.12 7.12 10.02
CA MET A 1 29.04 8.11 9.90
C MET A 1 27.83 7.47 9.24
N ALA A 2 26.69 7.59 9.88
CA ALA A 2 25.47 7.01 9.33
C ALA A 2 25.06 7.76 8.05
N PRO A 3 24.56 7.06 7.03
CA PRO A 3 24.07 7.73 5.84
C PRO A 3 22.88 8.62 6.17
N ARG A 4 22.81 9.73 5.48
CA ARG A 4 21.70 10.65 5.63
C ARG A 4 20.50 10.10 4.85
N LEU A 5 19.38 9.92 5.52
CA LEU A 5 18.17 9.46 4.88
C LEU A 5 17.37 10.66 4.37
N THR A 6 16.90 10.54 3.15
CA THR A 6 16.05 11.56 2.56
C THR A 6 14.64 11.02 2.43
N ARG A 7 13.67 11.77 2.95
CA ARG A 7 12.29 11.36 2.85
C ARG A 7 11.79 11.56 1.42
N LEU A 8 11.06 10.59 0.92
CA LEU A 8 10.49 10.67 -0.41
C LEU A 8 9.40 11.74 -0.43
N THR A 9 9.42 12.58 -1.45
CA THR A 9 8.40 13.60 -1.66
C THR A 9 7.54 13.32 -2.87
N ARG A 10 7.88 12.29 -3.65
CA ARG A 10 7.11 11.89 -4.82
C ARG A 10 7.02 10.37 -4.84
N PRO A 11 5.93 9.82 -5.36
CA PRO A 11 5.84 8.37 -5.47
C PRO A 11 6.85 7.84 -6.48
N LEU A 12 7.26 6.61 -6.26
CA LEU A 12 8.19 5.92 -7.16
C LEU A 12 7.49 4.69 -7.72
N VAL A 13 7.72 4.42 -9.00
CA VAL A 13 7.24 3.19 -9.62
C VAL A 13 8.44 2.44 -10.19
N ARG A 14 8.34 1.13 -10.19
CA ARG A 14 9.41 0.30 -10.75
C ARG A 14 9.16 0.09 -12.22
N ASP A 15 10.17 0.36 -13.01
CA ASP A 15 10.09 0.25 -14.45
C ASP A 15 11.39 -0.37 -14.92
N GLN A 16 11.29 -1.53 -15.57
CA GLN A 16 12.45 -2.29 -16.07
C GLN A 16 13.50 -2.52 -14.97
N GLY A 17 13.02 -2.84 -13.76
CA GLY A 17 13.90 -3.16 -12.66
C GLY A 17 14.42 -1.97 -11.88
N GLU A 18 14.09 -0.76 -12.29
CA GLU A 18 14.56 0.45 -11.63
C GLU A 18 13.39 1.28 -11.12
N LEU A 19 13.57 1.91 -9.97
CA LEU A 19 12.59 2.85 -9.43
C LEU A 19 12.78 4.21 -10.08
N ARG A 20 11.69 4.80 -10.53
CA ARG A 20 11.70 6.15 -11.08
C ARG A 20 10.58 6.97 -10.45
N ALA A 21 10.79 8.28 -10.42
CA ALA A 21 9.76 9.18 -9.91
C ALA A 21 8.55 9.18 -10.84
N ALA A 22 7.37 9.23 -10.26
CA ALA A 22 6.12 9.20 -11.01
C ALA A 22 5.15 10.19 -10.42
N SER A 23 4.11 10.53 -11.19
CA SER A 23 3.02 11.33 -10.67
C SER A 23 2.15 10.46 -9.77
N TRP A 24 1.34 11.11 -8.92
CA TRP A 24 0.40 10.39 -8.09
C TRP A 24 -0.62 9.63 -8.94
N ASP A 25 -1.06 10.21 -10.05
CA ASP A 25 -2.01 9.52 -10.93
C ASP A 25 -1.41 8.24 -11.48
N GLU A 26 -0.18 8.30 -11.94
CA GLU A 26 0.48 7.11 -12.47
C GLU A 26 0.69 6.06 -11.38
N ALA A 27 1.15 6.48 -10.20
CA ALA A 27 1.39 5.55 -9.10
C ALA A 27 0.10 4.87 -8.65
N LEU A 28 -0.98 5.62 -8.52
CA LEU A 28 -2.27 5.06 -8.12
C LEU A 28 -2.85 4.15 -9.19
N ASP A 29 -2.71 4.49 -10.46
CA ASP A 29 -3.14 3.62 -11.55
C ASP A 29 -2.38 2.30 -11.52
N ARG A 30 -1.08 2.36 -11.27
CA ARG A 30 -0.24 1.17 -11.19
C ARG A 30 -0.66 0.28 -10.02
N ALA A 31 -0.93 0.89 -8.85
CA ALA A 31 -1.37 0.14 -7.69
C ALA A 31 -2.75 -0.48 -7.92
N ALA A 32 -3.66 0.27 -8.50
CA ALA A 32 -5.01 -0.22 -8.77
C ALA A 32 -4.98 -1.37 -9.76
N ALA A 33 -4.15 -1.29 -10.79
CA ALA A 33 -4.02 -2.36 -11.77
C ALA A 33 -3.48 -3.63 -11.11
N GLY A 34 -2.52 -3.49 -10.20
CA GLY A 34 -1.97 -4.64 -9.48
C GLY A 34 -3.00 -5.33 -8.62
N PHE A 35 -3.78 -4.56 -7.86
CA PHE A 35 -4.85 -5.13 -7.04
C PHE A 35 -5.93 -5.78 -7.88
N ARG A 36 -6.32 -5.14 -8.98
CA ARG A 36 -7.34 -5.71 -9.86
C ARG A 36 -6.87 -7.04 -10.44
N LYS A 37 -5.62 -7.09 -10.88
CA LYS A 37 -5.06 -8.34 -11.40
C LYS A 37 -5.08 -9.44 -10.36
N ALA A 38 -4.70 -9.11 -9.11
CA ALA A 38 -4.70 -10.09 -8.04
C ALA A 38 -6.11 -10.60 -7.76
N LEU A 39 -7.11 -9.72 -7.75
CA LEU A 39 -8.49 -10.12 -7.54
C LEU A 39 -9.01 -10.98 -8.67
N ASP A 40 -8.70 -10.62 -9.92
CA ASP A 40 -9.13 -11.38 -11.09
C ASP A 40 -8.49 -12.77 -11.14
N ASP A 41 -7.26 -12.88 -10.68
CA ASP A 41 -6.55 -14.16 -10.63
C ASP A 41 -6.95 -15.00 -9.43
N GLY A 42 -7.79 -14.48 -8.56
CA GLY A 42 -8.19 -15.20 -7.35
C GLY A 42 -7.11 -15.26 -6.29
N ALA A 43 -6.11 -14.40 -6.39
CA ALA A 43 -5.02 -14.38 -5.43
C ALA A 43 -5.50 -13.84 -4.08
N MET A 44 -4.84 -14.29 -3.03
CA MET A 44 -5.14 -13.83 -1.68
C MET A 44 -4.43 -12.50 -1.43
N THR A 45 -5.16 -11.54 -0.87
CA THR A 45 -4.59 -10.24 -0.52
C THR A 45 -4.70 -10.04 0.98
N GLY A 46 -3.83 -9.20 1.51
CA GLY A 46 -3.85 -8.88 2.92
C GLY A 46 -3.34 -7.48 3.16
N LEU A 47 -3.67 -6.93 4.31
CA LEU A 47 -3.25 -5.60 4.71
C LEU A 47 -2.66 -5.62 6.10
N PHE A 48 -1.64 -4.83 6.30
CA PHE A 48 -1.00 -4.67 7.59
C PHE A 48 -1.21 -3.23 8.04
N SER A 49 -1.95 -3.06 9.12
CA SER A 49 -2.15 -1.75 9.71
C SER A 49 -1.21 -1.56 10.89
N CYS A 50 -1.31 -0.45 11.59
CA CYS A 50 -0.36 -0.16 12.65
C CYS A 50 -1.04 0.62 13.78
N SER A 51 -0.63 0.35 15.01
CA SER A 51 -1.11 1.08 16.17
C SER A 51 -0.50 2.48 16.26
N LYS A 52 0.57 2.74 15.52
CA LYS A 52 1.27 4.02 15.56
C LYS A 52 0.81 4.98 14.47
N THR A 53 -0.41 4.83 14.02
CA THR A 53 -0.99 5.72 13.03
C THR A 53 -2.33 6.23 13.55
N THR A 54 -2.98 7.07 12.76
CA THR A 54 -4.24 7.66 13.18
C THR A 54 -5.38 6.63 13.13
N ASN A 55 -6.42 6.87 13.92
CA ASN A 55 -7.62 6.05 13.85
C ASN A 55 -8.29 6.16 12.49
N GLU A 56 -8.24 7.34 11.89
CA GLU A 56 -8.81 7.56 10.58
C GLU A 56 -8.14 6.71 9.52
N LEU A 57 -6.81 6.60 9.57
CA LEU A 57 -6.09 5.78 8.62
C LEU A 57 -6.41 4.30 8.82
N ASN A 58 -6.48 3.85 10.06
CA ASN A 58 -6.84 2.47 10.36
C ASN A 58 -8.25 2.14 9.88
N PHE A 59 -9.18 3.06 10.06
CA PHE A 59 -10.54 2.88 9.58
C PHE A 59 -10.58 2.78 8.06
N ALA A 60 -9.87 3.68 7.38
CA ALA A 60 -9.81 3.68 5.93
C ALA A 60 -9.18 2.40 5.39
N THR A 61 -8.13 1.92 6.06
CA THR A 61 -7.46 0.68 5.67
C THR A 61 -8.41 -0.51 5.79
N GLN A 62 -9.15 -0.59 6.89
CA GLN A 62 -10.08 -1.69 7.09
C GLN A 62 -11.22 -1.62 6.08
N LYS A 63 -11.75 -0.44 5.83
CA LYS A 63 -12.80 -0.26 4.83
C LYS A 63 -12.33 -0.65 3.45
N PHE A 64 -11.13 -0.22 3.07
CA PHE A 64 -10.56 -0.56 1.78
C PHE A 64 -10.41 -2.07 1.63
N SER A 65 -9.92 -2.73 2.67
CA SER A 65 -9.69 -4.16 2.60
C SER A 65 -11.00 -4.92 2.44
N ARG A 66 -12.05 -4.55 3.16
CA ARG A 66 -13.32 -5.28 3.12
C ARG A 66 -14.18 -4.95 1.91
N VAL A 67 -14.18 -3.68 1.49
CA VAL A 67 -15.05 -3.23 0.41
C VAL A 67 -14.40 -3.40 -0.95
N VAL A 68 -13.13 -3.02 -1.07
CA VAL A 68 -12.43 -3.03 -2.36
C VAL A 68 -11.74 -4.37 -2.59
N LEU A 69 -10.92 -4.81 -1.64
CA LEU A 69 -10.17 -6.06 -1.78
C LEU A 69 -10.98 -7.29 -1.39
N ARG A 70 -12.09 -7.10 -0.71
CA ARG A 70 -13.00 -8.17 -0.29
C ARG A 70 -12.29 -9.23 0.53
N THR A 71 -11.44 -8.79 1.44
CA THR A 71 -10.71 -9.70 2.29
C THR A 71 -10.83 -9.29 3.75
N ASN A 72 -10.77 -10.28 4.63
CA ASN A 72 -10.69 -10.05 6.07
C ASN A 72 -9.26 -10.22 6.58
N ASN A 73 -8.30 -10.36 5.68
CA ASN A 73 -6.90 -10.57 6.05
C ASN A 73 -6.27 -9.22 6.41
N VAL A 74 -6.65 -8.69 7.56
CA VAL A 74 -6.14 -7.42 8.07
C VAL A 74 -5.53 -7.71 9.42
N ASP A 75 -4.31 -7.27 9.61
CA ASP A 75 -3.62 -7.45 10.88
C ASP A 75 -2.88 -6.18 11.22
N SER A 76 -2.30 -6.16 12.40
CA SER A 76 -1.62 -4.99 12.90
C SER A 76 -0.40 -5.45 13.69
N CYS A 77 0.64 -4.65 13.70
CA CYS A 77 1.79 -4.96 14.55
C CYS A 77 1.39 -4.92 16.02
N ASN A 78 0.47 -4.07 16.39
CA ASN A 78 -0.25 -4.11 17.67
C ASN A 78 0.65 -4.27 18.89
N ARG A 79 1.91 -3.98 18.76
CA ARG A 79 2.87 -4.10 19.84
C ARG A 79 3.52 -2.78 20.08
N THR A 80 3.73 -2.51 21.29
CA THR A 80 4.39 -1.28 21.70
C THR A 80 5.62 -1.59 22.51
#